data_ccb2bc9bd9cb14926cd8a6f86df3e165
#
_entry.id   ccb2bc9bd9cb14926cd8a6f86df3e165
#
_cell.length_a   1.000
_cell.length_b   1.000
_cell.length_c   1.000
_cell.angle_alpha   90.00
_cell.angle_beta   90.00
_cell.angle_gamma   90.00
#
_symmetry.space_group_name_H-M   'P 1'
#
loop_
_entity.id
_entity.type
_entity.pdbx_description
1 polymer ?
#
loop_
_entity_poly.entity_id
_entity_poly.type
_entity_poly.pdbx_seq_one_letter_code
_entity_poly.pdbx_strand_id
1 'polypeptide(L)'
;MSDTAPEERKTVPDGITQGLEEKRQKYSGETPDAKGGESAENTRQRALSQCVEYPEDGESEYAHPADMAEHLENLSLKEQVCLFRHLPADEAAEALAELDQEVAVDVLENLDPDEAAQIIAEMSPDDAADVLDELEEGHRDVLLSNLDRDDAEELRNLLAFDPDTAGGIMNTEIILLEQDITVDEAISLIRRGMEEDMEIPYYAYVVDEDDKLVGVFSLRDLMLSKPGTILRDSLHDQDVIAVRYDTSSEEVARRMSHYNFMAMPVVDYEGRLLGVATYDDILDIMQDEASADLLGMVGAGQDETVDTPWLESVQIRLPWLIVNMVTSMMSAFVVYMFEGSIAGMALLAVLMPMVANQAGNTGQQALAVMIRQLATEKFDRKRAWIAVTLPGW
;
A
#
# COMPACT_ATOMS: atom_id res chain seq x y z
N MET A 1 27.46 -25.91 11.34
CA MET A 1 26.53 -25.94 12.46
C MET A 1 26.40 -24.50 12.90
N SER A 2 25.46 -23.78 12.32
CA SER A 2 25.07 -22.42 12.70
C SER A 2 23.73 -22.54 13.42
N ASP A 3 23.77 -22.31 14.73
CA ASP A 3 22.59 -22.14 15.58
C ASP A 3 21.85 -20.87 15.13
N THR A 4 20.79 -21.05 14.37
CA THR A 4 19.77 -20.01 14.19
C THR A 4 18.86 -20.09 15.40
N ALA A 5 18.84 -19.02 16.19
CA ALA A 5 17.88 -18.82 17.27
C ALA A 5 16.43 -18.96 16.68
N PRO A 6 15.48 -19.50 17.46
CA PRO A 6 14.10 -19.56 17.01
C PRO A 6 13.57 -18.11 16.91
N GLU A 7 13.17 -17.69 15.71
CA GLU A 7 12.35 -16.50 15.50
C GLU A 7 11.12 -16.59 16.42
N GLU A 8 10.93 -15.57 17.24
CA GLU A 8 9.70 -15.42 18.03
C GLU A 8 8.53 -15.32 17.04
N ARG A 9 7.71 -16.35 17.02
CA ARG A 9 6.46 -16.35 16.23
C ARG A 9 5.54 -15.28 16.82
N LYS A 10 5.40 -14.15 16.15
CA LYS A 10 4.33 -13.19 16.44
C LYS A 10 3.02 -13.98 16.31
N THR A 11 2.16 -13.93 17.28
CA THR A 11 0.83 -14.57 17.25
C THR A 11 -0.15 -13.64 16.56
N VAL A 12 -0.96 -14.18 15.65
CA VAL A 12 -2.08 -13.44 15.05
C VAL A 12 -3.02 -12.99 16.18
N PRO A 13 -3.50 -11.74 16.20
CA PRO A 13 -4.49 -11.29 17.17
C PRO A 13 -5.74 -12.16 17.11
N ASP A 14 -6.22 -12.61 18.28
CA ASP A 14 -7.37 -13.54 18.38
C ASP A 14 -8.69 -12.95 17.84
N GLY A 15 -8.77 -11.60 17.72
CA GLY A 15 -9.96 -10.89 17.24
C GLY A 15 -10.24 -11.04 15.75
N ILE A 16 -9.22 -11.20 14.89
CA ILE A 16 -9.43 -11.26 13.41
C ILE A 16 -10.22 -12.51 13.02
N THR A 17 -9.90 -13.66 13.59
CA THR A 17 -10.65 -14.90 13.32
C THR A 17 -12.09 -14.85 13.83
N GLN A 18 -12.36 -14.13 14.92
CA GLN A 18 -13.73 -13.92 15.42
C GLN A 18 -14.50 -12.94 14.55
N GLY A 19 -13.91 -11.84 14.10
CA GLY A 19 -14.53 -10.88 13.20
C GLY A 19 -14.97 -11.49 11.88
N LEU A 20 -14.16 -12.40 11.33
CA LEU A 20 -14.52 -13.13 10.09
C LEU A 20 -15.69 -14.12 10.30
N GLU A 21 -15.78 -14.78 11.47
CA GLU A 21 -16.93 -15.62 11.81
C GLU A 21 -18.23 -14.80 11.98
N GLU A 22 -18.16 -13.60 12.55
CA GLU A 22 -19.30 -12.69 12.70
C GLU A 22 -19.76 -12.13 11.35
N LYS A 23 -18.84 -11.72 10.48
CA LYS A 23 -19.13 -11.32 9.07
C LYS A 23 -19.83 -12.46 8.32
N ARG A 24 -19.38 -13.70 8.47
CA ARG A 24 -20.00 -14.89 7.88
C ARG A 24 -21.46 -15.09 8.34
N GLN A 25 -21.79 -14.75 9.59
CA GLN A 25 -23.16 -14.82 10.12
C GLN A 25 -24.03 -13.65 9.64
N LYS A 26 -23.47 -12.45 9.48
CA LYS A 26 -24.16 -11.25 9.00
C LYS A 26 -24.79 -11.47 7.60
N TYR A 27 -24.04 -12.05 6.68
CA TYR A 27 -24.50 -12.32 5.30
C TYR A 27 -25.52 -13.47 5.16
N SER A 28 -25.87 -14.18 6.25
CA SER A 28 -26.89 -15.24 6.26
C SER A 28 -28.31 -14.76 6.64
N GLY A 29 -28.51 -13.48 6.98
CA GLY A 29 -29.77 -12.88 7.47
C GLY A 29 -30.62 -12.18 6.40
N GLU A 30 -31.88 -11.83 6.72
CA GLU A 30 -32.87 -11.21 5.84
C GLU A 30 -32.62 -9.68 5.65
N THR A 31 -32.84 -9.16 4.43
CA THR A 31 -32.59 -7.79 3.98
C THR A 31 -33.49 -6.71 4.58
N PRO A 32 -33.01 -5.50 4.90
CA PRO A 32 -33.81 -4.28 5.09
C PRO A 32 -34.03 -3.48 3.80
N ASP A 33 -35.20 -2.86 3.67
CA ASP A 33 -35.66 -2.06 2.50
C ASP A 33 -34.87 -0.75 2.30
N ALA A 34 -34.39 -0.52 1.10
CA ALA A 34 -33.73 0.72 0.65
C ALA A 34 -34.69 1.92 0.60
N LYS A 35 -34.36 3.02 1.25
CA LYS A 35 -35.02 4.33 1.12
C LYS A 35 -34.20 5.25 0.22
N GLY A 36 -34.86 5.79 -0.82
CA GLY A 36 -34.26 6.68 -1.80
C GLY A 36 -33.74 8.01 -1.23
N GLY A 37 -32.50 8.35 -1.56
CA GLY A 37 -31.82 9.60 -1.26
C GLY A 37 -31.84 10.58 -2.44
N GLU A 38 -31.64 11.87 -2.18
CA GLU A 38 -31.27 12.87 -3.17
C GLU A 38 -30.01 12.40 -3.91
N SER A 39 -29.89 12.74 -5.20
CA SER A 39 -28.75 12.33 -6.01
C SER A 39 -27.43 12.83 -5.36
N ALA A 40 -26.48 11.93 -5.16
CA ALA A 40 -25.14 12.18 -4.60
C ALA A 40 -24.46 13.41 -5.23
N GLU A 41 -24.60 13.57 -6.55
CA GLU A 41 -24.11 14.70 -7.33
C GLU A 41 -24.65 16.07 -6.87
N ASN A 42 -25.90 16.15 -6.41
CA ASN A 42 -26.47 17.38 -5.86
C ASN A 42 -25.88 17.74 -4.48
N THR A 43 -25.49 16.76 -3.71
CA THR A 43 -24.90 16.93 -2.36
C THR A 43 -23.45 17.39 -2.49
N ARG A 44 -22.67 16.77 -3.36
CA ARG A 44 -21.29 17.20 -3.70
C ARG A 44 -21.26 18.64 -4.20
N GLN A 45 -22.11 19.01 -5.15
CA GLN A 45 -22.16 20.40 -5.65
C GLN A 45 -22.55 21.41 -4.58
N ARG A 46 -23.41 21.05 -3.64
CA ARG A 46 -23.76 21.93 -2.50
C ARG A 46 -22.58 22.10 -1.54
N ALA A 47 -21.89 21.03 -1.20
CA ALA A 47 -20.73 21.08 -0.33
C ALA A 47 -19.63 21.96 -0.93
N LEU A 48 -19.27 21.72 -2.19
CA LEU A 48 -18.28 22.54 -2.91
C LEU A 48 -18.65 24.02 -2.94
N SER A 49 -19.90 24.36 -3.28
CA SER A 49 -20.34 25.77 -3.38
C SER A 49 -20.41 26.52 -2.06
N GLN A 50 -20.37 25.84 -0.93
CA GLN A 50 -20.37 26.48 0.40
C GLN A 50 -18.96 26.72 0.94
N CYS A 51 -18.00 25.91 0.57
CA CYS A 51 -16.64 25.91 1.14
C CYS A 51 -15.62 26.60 0.23
N VAL A 52 -15.82 26.60 -1.08
CA VAL A 52 -14.89 27.13 -2.08
C VAL A 52 -15.58 28.12 -2.99
N GLU A 53 -14.96 29.28 -3.32
CA GLU A 53 -15.43 30.19 -4.38
C GLU A 53 -15.20 29.52 -5.74
N TYR A 54 -16.25 28.91 -6.28
CA TYR A 54 -16.22 28.19 -7.55
C TYR A 54 -16.37 29.15 -8.75
N PRO A 55 -15.63 28.96 -9.83
CA PRO A 55 -15.95 29.62 -11.11
C PRO A 55 -17.29 29.07 -11.65
N GLU A 56 -18.20 29.99 -12.06
CA GLU A 56 -19.59 29.68 -12.47
C GLU A 56 -19.74 28.75 -13.70
N ASP A 57 -18.63 28.26 -14.27
CA ASP A 57 -18.62 27.50 -15.53
C ASP A 57 -18.52 25.96 -15.32
N GLY A 58 -18.72 25.45 -14.09
CA GLY A 58 -18.46 24.06 -13.73
C GLY A 58 -19.57 23.07 -14.10
N GLU A 59 -19.43 22.37 -15.20
CA GLU A 59 -19.94 20.99 -15.28
C GLU A 59 -19.17 20.15 -14.25
N SER A 60 -19.85 19.22 -13.57
CA SER A 60 -19.32 18.35 -12.52
C SER A 60 -18.04 17.62 -12.98
N GLU A 61 -16.88 18.22 -12.72
CA GLU A 61 -15.55 17.68 -13.07
C GLU A 61 -15.09 16.61 -12.06
N TYR A 62 -15.82 16.45 -10.96
CA TYR A 62 -15.47 15.58 -9.84
C TYR A 62 -16.46 14.42 -9.68
N ALA A 63 -16.61 13.64 -10.74
CA ALA A 63 -17.46 12.46 -10.72
C ALA A 63 -16.79 11.24 -10.06
N HIS A 64 -15.47 11.27 -9.88
CA HIS A 64 -14.68 10.18 -9.30
C HIS A 64 -13.96 10.65 -8.02
N PRO A 65 -13.86 9.82 -6.97
CA PRO A 65 -13.16 10.17 -5.72
C PRO A 65 -11.72 10.66 -5.95
N ALA A 66 -10.96 10.00 -6.82
CA ALA A 66 -9.59 10.38 -7.16
C ALA A 66 -9.48 11.79 -7.78
N ASP A 67 -10.42 12.18 -8.69
CA ASP A 67 -10.44 13.54 -9.24
C ASP A 67 -10.74 14.58 -8.15
N MET A 68 -11.55 14.19 -7.17
CA MET A 68 -11.88 15.01 -6.01
C MET A 68 -10.67 15.17 -5.09
N ALA A 69 -9.93 14.10 -4.84
CA ALA A 69 -8.70 14.12 -4.04
C ALA A 69 -7.65 15.06 -4.64
N GLU A 70 -7.36 14.96 -5.96
CA GLU A 70 -6.43 15.86 -6.66
C GLU A 70 -6.83 17.35 -6.52
N HIS A 71 -8.13 17.63 -6.51
CA HIS A 71 -8.61 18.98 -6.26
C HIS A 71 -8.42 19.42 -4.81
N LEU A 72 -8.73 18.55 -3.86
CA LEU A 72 -8.60 18.78 -2.43
C LEU A 72 -7.17 19.13 -2.03
N GLU A 73 -6.17 18.45 -2.57
CA GLU A 73 -4.76 18.74 -2.31
C GLU A 73 -4.33 20.16 -2.68
N ASN A 74 -5.01 20.78 -3.64
CA ASN A 74 -4.77 22.16 -4.04
C ASN A 74 -5.47 23.19 -3.16
N LEU A 75 -6.33 22.80 -2.22
CA LEU A 75 -7.06 23.68 -1.31
C LEU A 75 -6.29 23.93 -0.01
N SER A 76 -6.65 25.01 0.68
CA SER A 76 -6.15 25.19 2.04
C SER A 76 -6.81 24.22 3.01
N LEU A 77 -6.12 23.82 4.08
CA LEU A 77 -6.64 22.93 5.12
C LEU A 77 -8.04 23.35 5.64
N LYS A 78 -8.32 24.66 5.74
CA LYS A 78 -9.63 25.15 6.16
C LYS A 78 -10.74 24.86 5.16
N GLU A 79 -10.43 24.91 3.88
CA GLU A 79 -11.36 24.60 2.80
C GLU A 79 -11.57 23.09 2.74
N GLN A 80 -10.51 22.29 2.89
CA GLN A 80 -10.57 20.82 2.98
C GLN A 80 -11.49 20.39 4.13
N VAL A 81 -11.21 20.81 5.36
CA VAL A 81 -12.02 20.49 6.54
C VAL A 81 -13.48 20.96 6.39
N CYS A 82 -13.70 22.14 5.78
CA CYS A 82 -15.06 22.59 5.50
C CYS A 82 -15.79 21.64 4.56
N LEU A 83 -15.11 21.14 3.55
CA LEU A 83 -15.68 20.26 2.53
C LEU A 83 -16.03 18.90 3.14
N PHE A 84 -15.12 18.29 3.88
CA PHE A 84 -15.34 17.02 4.57
C PHE A 84 -16.51 17.07 5.56
N ARG A 85 -16.77 18.19 6.22
CA ARG A 85 -17.96 18.37 7.09
C ARG A 85 -19.28 18.40 6.35
N HIS A 86 -19.31 18.66 5.06
CA HIS A 86 -20.53 18.80 4.27
C HIS A 86 -20.77 17.61 3.33
N LEU A 87 -19.76 16.79 3.11
CA LEU A 87 -19.89 15.55 2.35
C LEU A 87 -20.63 14.49 3.19
N PRO A 88 -21.39 13.59 2.56
CA PRO A 88 -21.81 12.34 3.18
C PRO A 88 -20.58 11.54 3.63
N ALA A 89 -20.72 10.73 4.69
CA ALA A 89 -19.58 10.03 5.27
C ALA A 89 -18.95 9.02 4.29
N ASP A 90 -19.76 8.32 3.51
CA ASP A 90 -19.35 7.41 2.44
C ASP A 90 -18.51 8.11 1.36
N GLU A 91 -19.00 9.25 0.82
CA GLU A 91 -18.25 10.03 -0.17
C GLU A 91 -16.98 10.68 0.41
N ALA A 92 -17.02 11.04 1.70
CA ALA A 92 -15.86 11.58 2.41
C ALA A 92 -14.79 10.48 2.63
N ALA A 93 -15.20 9.27 2.96
CA ALA A 93 -14.33 8.11 3.12
C ALA A 93 -13.58 7.78 1.83
N GLU A 94 -14.33 7.64 0.70
CA GLU A 94 -13.73 7.41 -0.61
C GLU A 94 -12.73 8.51 -1.02
N ALA A 95 -13.06 9.79 -0.75
CA ALA A 95 -12.17 10.90 -1.08
C ALA A 95 -10.95 10.96 -0.14
N LEU A 96 -11.09 10.56 1.12
CA LEU A 96 -10.00 10.54 2.09
C LEU A 96 -8.97 9.45 1.77
N ALA A 97 -9.44 8.29 1.32
CA ALA A 97 -8.60 7.16 0.93
C ALA A 97 -7.68 7.48 -0.27
N GLU A 98 -8.13 8.36 -1.17
CA GLU A 98 -7.36 8.78 -2.35
C GLU A 98 -6.42 9.98 -2.10
N LEU A 99 -6.46 10.60 -0.90
CA LEU A 99 -5.59 11.73 -0.57
C LEU A 99 -4.18 11.27 -0.17
N ASP A 100 -3.19 12.15 -0.42
CA ASP A 100 -1.88 12.00 0.20
C ASP A 100 -2.02 11.85 1.72
N GLN A 101 -1.30 10.89 2.31
CA GLN A 101 -1.40 10.47 3.70
C GLN A 101 -1.22 11.63 4.69
N GLU A 102 -0.25 12.55 4.43
CA GLU A 102 -0.05 13.76 5.25
C GLU A 102 -1.29 14.68 5.23
N VAL A 103 -1.96 14.80 4.08
CA VAL A 103 -3.17 15.63 3.93
C VAL A 103 -4.37 14.98 4.63
N ALA A 104 -4.53 13.67 4.50
CA ALA A 104 -5.58 12.91 5.15
C ALA A 104 -5.49 13.04 6.69
N VAL A 105 -4.29 12.89 7.24
CA VAL A 105 -3.99 13.08 8.67
C VAL A 105 -4.34 14.49 9.12
N ASP A 106 -3.87 15.53 8.41
CA ASP A 106 -4.14 16.93 8.73
C ASP A 106 -5.66 17.23 8.74
N VAL A 107 -6.41 16.68 7.81
CA VAL A 107 -7.87 16.80 7.74
C VAL A 107 -8.52 16.17 8.96
N LEU A 108 -8.20 14.90 9.28
CA LEU A 108 -8.78 14.17 10.40
C LEU A 108 -8.48 14.83 11.75
N GLU A 109 -7.27 15.36 11.95
CA GLU A 109 -6.89 16.04 13.18
C GLU A 109 -7.65 17.38 13.38
N ASN A 110 -8.16 17.97 12.31
CA ASN A 110 -8.89 19.24 12.33
C ASN A 110 -10.41 19.10 12.21
N LEU A 111 -10.93 17.89 12.03
CA LEU A 111 -12.35 17.56 12.15
C LEU A 111 -12.77 17.40 13.61
N ASP A 112 -14.08 17.43 13.84
CA ASP A 112 -14.63 17.00 15.15
C ASP A 112 -14.43 15.49 15.28
N PRO A 113 -13.99 14.94 16.43
CA PRO A 113 -13.77 13.50 16.59
C PRO A 113 -14.96 12.60 16.24
N ASP A 114 -16.19 13.07 16.44
CA ASP A 114 -17.39 12.34 16.06
C ASP A 114 -17.58 12.33 14.53
N GLU A 115 -17.24 13.42 13.84
CA GLU A 115 -17.28 13.53 12.36
C GLU A 115 -16.19 12.67 11.74
N ALA A 116 -14.96 12.74 12.25
CA ALA A 116 -13.83 11.94 11.78
C ALA A 116 -14.06 10.44 11.96
N ALA A 117 -14.61 10.01 13.11
CA ALA A 117 -14.94 8.62 13.36
C ALA A 117 -16.02 8.08 12.41
N GLN A 118 -16.99 8.91 12.01
CA GLN A 118 -18.00 8.50 11.01
C GLN A 118 -17.39 8.28 9.63
N ILE A 119 -16.42 9.10 9.24
CA ILE A 119 -15.70 8.92 7.97
C ILE A 119 -14.87 7.64 8.00
N ILE A 120 -14.10 7.42 9.08
CA ILE A 120 -13.28 6.21 9.25
C ILE A 120 -14.14 4.93 9.25
N ALA A 121 -15.36 4.99 9.82
CA ALA A 121 -16.27 3.84 9.83
C ALA A 121 -16.79 3.43 8.44
N GLU A 122 -16.78 4.35 7.47
CA GLU A 122 -17.19 4.10 6.08
C GLU A 122 -15.99 3.81 5.15
N MET A 123 -14.75 3.91 5.67
CA MET A 123 -13.54 3.55 4.91
C MET A 123 -13.36 2.03 4.86
N SER A 124 -12.64 1.55 3.84
CA SER A 124 -12.13 0.18 3.85
C SER A 124 -11.21 -0.04 5.06
N PRO A 125 -11.21 -1.24 5.67
CA PRO A 125 -10.43 -1.48 6.91
C PRO A 125 -8.93 -1.27 6.77
N ASP A 126 -8.34 -1.55 5.63
CA ASP A 126 -6.93 -1.32 5.29
C ASP A 126 -6.62 0.17 5.23
N ASP A 127 -7.34 0.95 4.39
CA ASP A 127 -7.17 2.40 4.29
C ASP A 127 -7.38 3.11 5.64
N ALA A 128 -8.41 2.69 6.40
CA ALA A 128 -8.67 3.22 7.72
C ALA A 128 -7.52 2.91 8.71
N ALA A 129 -6.92 1.72 8.62
CA ALA A 129 -5.77 1.35 9.44
C ALA A 129 -4.53 2.16 9.08
N ASP A 130 -4.27 2.36 7.78
CA ASP A 130 -3.12 3.11 7.28
C ASP A 130 -3.16 4.58 7.73
N VAL A 131 -4.30 5.25 7.57
CA VAL A 131 -4.44 6.63 8.04
C VAL A 131 -4.38 6.73 9.56
N LEU A 132 -4.93 5.75 10.30
CA LEU A 132 -4.86 5.72 11.76
C LEU A 132 -3.46 5.47 12.28
N ASP A 133 -2.61 4.72 11.56
CA ASP A 133 -1.23 4.45 12.00
C ASP A 133 -0.35 5.71 11.96
N GLU A 134 -0.60 6.60 11.02
CA GLU A 134 0.10 7.88 10.89
C GLU A 134 -0.34 8.94 11.91
N LEU A 135 -1.53 8.80 12.53
CA LEU A 135 -2.01 9.73 13.55
C LEU A 135 -1.21 9.62 14.86
N GLU A 136 -1.06 10.75 15.56
CA GLU A 136 -0.53 10.75 16.93
C GLU A 136 -1.35 9.80 17.82
N GLU A 137 -0.69 8.99 18.67
CA GLU A 137 -1.31 7.98 19.55
C GLU A 137 -2.55 8.52 20.30
N GLY A 138 -2.48 9.79 20.75
CA GLY A 138 -3.58 10.45 21.47
C GLY A 138 -4.82 10.71 20.60
N HIS A 139 -4.66 11.09 19.35
CA HIS A 139 -5.76 11.30 18.40
C HIS A 139 -6.33 9.97 17.94
N ARG A 140 -5.49 9.01 17.57
CA ARG A 140 -5.89 7.65 17.22
C ARG A 140 -6.77 7.00 18.29
N ASP A 141 -6.37 7.07 19.56
CA ASP A 141 -7.15 6.50 20.67
C ASP A 141 -8.53 7.17 20.83
N VAL A 142 -8.62 8.48 20.59
CA VAL A 142 -9.89 9.21 20.61
C VAL A 142 -10.81 8.75 19.49
N LEU A 143 -10.31 8.65 18.27
CA LEU A 143 -11.09 8.20 17.11
C LEU A 143 -11.57 6.77 17.31
N LEU A 144 -10.69 5.84 17.67
CA LEU A 144 -11.05 4.45 17.97
C LEU A 144 -12.06 4.30 19.11
N SER A 145 -12.15 5.27 20.05
CA SER A 145 -13.14 5.25 21.11
C SER A 145 -14.51 5.76 20.67
N ASN A 146 -14.59 6.49 19.55
CA ASN A 146 -15.82 7.03 18.98
C ASN A 146 -16.44 6.11 17.92
N LEU A 147 -15.69 5.10 17.46
CA LEU A 147 -16.20 4.05 16.57
C LEU A 147 -17.09 3.06 17.32
N ASP A 148 -17.90 2.34 16.59
CA ASP A 148 -18.61 1.19 17.12
C ASP A 148 -17.59 0.13 17.59
N ARG A 149 -18.06 -0.72 18.53
CA ARG A 149 -17.15 -1.65 19.20
C ARG A 149 -16.47 -2.62 18.24
N ASP A 150 -17.22 -3.09 17.27
CA ASP A 150 -16.79 -4.13 16.35
C ASP A 150 -15.75 -3.57 15.36
N ASP A 151 -16.00 -2.38 14.78
CA ASP A 151 -15.08 -1.66 13.92
C ASP A 151 -13.79 -1.27 14.66
N ALA A 152 -13.94 -0.75 15.90
CA ALA A 152 -12.79 -0.41 16.72
C ALA A 152 -11.93 -1.63 17.10
N GLU A 153 -12.50 -2.83 17.25
CA GLU A 153 -11.78 -4.06 17.54
C GLU A 153 -11.06 -4.57 16.27
N GLU A 154 -11.72 -4.48 15.11
CA GLU A 154 -11.15 -4.84 13.82
C GLU A 154 -9.93 -3.97 13.48
N LEU A 155 -10.06 -2.65 13.55
CA LEU A 155 -8.97 -1.70 13.27
C LEU A 155 -7.79 -1.84 14.26
N ARG A 156 -8.07 -2.09 15.56
CA ARG A 156 -6.99 -2.40 16.53
C ARG A 156 -6.24 -3.68 16.19
N ASN A 157 -6.92 -4.66 15.62
CA ASN A 157 -6.29 -5.90 15.20
C ASN A 157 -5.41 -5.69 13.95
N LEU A 158 -5.85 -4.88 13.00
CA LEU A 158 -5.06 -4.49 11.82
C LEU A 158 -3.83 -3.68 12.23
N LEU A 159 -3.99 -2.66 13.05
CA LEU A 159 -2.88 -1.85 13.61
C LEU A 159 -1.86 -2.65 14.44
N ALA A 160 -2.15 -3.89 14.80
CA ALA A 160 -1.18 -4.75 15.51
C ALA A 160 -0.18 -5.45 14.55
N PHE A 161 -0.44 -5.44 13.26
CA PHE A 161 0.50 -5.93 12.26
C PHE A 161 1.56 -4.87 11.94
N ASP A 162 2.64 -5.31 11.37
CA ASP A 162 3.69 -4.45 10.85
C ASP A 162 3.22 -3.90 9.48
N PRO A 163 3.16 -2.58 9.26
CA PRO A 163 2.64 -1.99 8.02
C PRO A 163 3.38 -2.49 6.76
N ASP A 164 4.68 -2.82 6.87
CA ASP A 164 5.47 -3.33 5.76
C ASP A 164 5.24 -4.81 5.46
N THR A 165 4.15 -5.40 5.96
CA THR A 165 3.84 -6.83 5.78
C THR A 165 2.48 -7.06 5.14
N ALA A 166 2.26 -8.27 4.61
CA ALA A 166 0.97 -8.68 4.07
C ALA A 166 -0.19 -8.51 5.06
N GLY A 167 0.08 -8.62 6.36
CA GLY A 167 -0.91 -8.39 7.41
C GLY A 167 -1.24 -6.91 7.63
N GLY A 168 -0.28 -6.00 7.38
CA GLY A 168 -0.50 -4.56 7.46
C GLY A 168 -1.33 -4.03 6.29
N ILE A 169 -1.04 -4.48 5.09
CA ILE A 169 -1.70 -4.03 3.85
C ILE A 169 -2.94 -4.86 3.47
N MET A 170 -3.50 -5.69 4.35
CA MET A 170 -4.61 -6.57 3.99
C MET A 170 -5.95 -5.93 4.31
N ASN A 171 -6.85 -6.03 3.35
CA ASN A 171 -8.27 -5.78 3.52
C ASN A 171 -8.95 -7.01 4.14
N THR A 172 -9.78 -6.80 5.14
CA THR A 172 -10.56 -7.84 5.82
C THR A 172 -12.00 -7.93 5.34
N GLU A 173 -12.43 -7.03 4.45
CA GLU A 173 -13.73 -7.07 3.79
C GLU A 173 -13.73 -8.07 2.63
N ILE A 174 -13.85 -9.33 2.95
CA ILE A 174 -13.77 -10.43 1.99
C ILE A 174 -15.02 -11.28 1.98
N ILE A 175 -15.39 -11.77 0.79
CA ILE A 175 -16.48 -12.73 0.65
C ILE A 175 -15.96 -14.14 0.90
N LEU A 176 -16.35 -14.70 2.04
CA LEU A 176 -16.06 -16.08 2.42
C LEU A 176 -17.17 -17.02 1.97
N LEU A 177 -16.81 -18.10 1.28
CA LEU A 177 -17.71 -19.14 0.83
C LEU A 177 -17.34 -20.47 1.47
N GLU A 178 -18.34 -21.19 1.96
CA GLU A 178 -18.15 -22.56 2.41
C GLU A 178 -17.95 -23.52 1.22
N GLN A 179 -17.05 -24.46 1.35
CA GLN A 179 -16.75 -25.40 0.26
C GLN A 179 -17.94 -26.30 -0.13
N ASP A 180 -18.89 -26.50 0.76
CA ASP A 180 -20.01 -27.45 0.60
C ASP A 180 -21.30 -26.79 0.05
N ILE A 181 -21.28 -25.48 -0.24
CA ILE A 181 -22.39 -24.79 -0.90
C ILE A 181 -22.36 -24.97 -2.42
N THR A 182 -23.50 -24.75 -3.05
CA THR A 182 -23.59 -24.77 -4.51
C THR A 182 -23.17 -23.45 -5.15
N VAL A 183 -22.81 -23.49 -6.44
CA VAL A 183 -22.47 -22.30 -7.23
C VAL A 183 -23.61 -21.26 -7.22
N ASP A 184 -24.86 -21.71 -7.25
CA ASP A 184 -26.02 -20.79 -7.24
C ASP A 184 -26.17 -20.09 -5.88
N GLU A 185 -25.92 -20.81 -4.78
CA GLU A 185 -25.89 -20.25 -3.44
C GLU A 185 -24.74 -19.26 -3.29
N ALA A 186 -23.54 -19.59 -3.77
CA ALA A 186 -22.39 -18.73 -3.77
C ALA A 186 -22.65 -17.39 -4.51
N ILE A 187 -23.21 -17.47 -5.73
CA ILE A 187 -23.57 -16.27 -6.50
C ILE A 187 -24.63 -15.44 -5.76
N SER A 188 -25.54 -16.08 -5.06
CA SER A 188 -26.57 -15.39 -4.29
C SER A 188 -26.01 -14.69 -3.05
N LEU A 189 -24.99 -15.28 -2.40
CA LEU A 189 -24.26 -14.67 -1.29
C LEU A 189 -23.46 -13.46 -1.75
N ILE A 190 -22.71 -13.60 -2.86
CA ILE A 190 -21.93 -12.50 -3.45
C ILE A 190 -22.85 -11.32 -3.80
N ARG A 191 -24.01 -11.55 -4.43
CA ARG A 191 -24.95 -10.48 -4.77
C ARG A 191 -25.47 -9.76 -3.53
N ARG A 192 -25.72 -10.45 -2.44
CA ARG A 192 -26.14 -9.82 -1.19
C ARG A 192 -25.04 -8.95 -0.58
N GLY A 193 -23.81 -9.44 -0.55
CA GLY A 193 -22.68 -8.65 -0.10
C GLY A 193 -22.50 -7.35 -0.90
N MET A 194 -22.66 -7.42 -2.23
CA MET A 194 -22.58 -6.25 -3.11
C MET A 194 -23.77 -5.26 -2.97
N GLU A 195 -24.90 -5.68 -2.40
CA GLU A 195 -26.04 -4.80 -2.09
C GLU A 195 -25.82 -4.05 -0.74
N GLU A 196 -24.84 -4.45 0.05
CA GLU A 196 -24.46 -3.87 1.35
C GLU A 196 -23.18 -2.98 1.25
N ASP A 197 -22.94 -2.35 0.08
CA ASP A 197 -21.84 -1.41 -0.21
C ASP A 197 -20.41 -1.98 -0.07
N MET A 198 -20.23 -3.31 -0.16
CA MET A 198 -18.89 -3.90 -0.28
C MET A 198 -18.28 -3.55 -1.65
N GLU A 199 -17.02 -3.24 -1.67
CA GLU A 199 -16.25 -3.14 -2.91
C GLU A 199 -16.43 -4.39 -3.80
N ILE A 200 -16.41 -4.20 -5.13
CA ILE A 200 -16.62 -5.31 -6.08
C ILE A 200 -15.48 -6.32 -5.93
N PRO A 201 -15.71 -7.49 -5.34
CA PRO A 201 -14.65 -8.45 -5.10
C PRO A 201 -14.15 -9.04 -6.43
N TYR A 202 -12.85 -9.03 -6.66
CA TYR A 202 -12.25 -9.71 -7.82
C TYR A 202 -12.37 -11.22 -7.72
N TYR A 203 -12.33 -11.75 -6.49
CA TYR A 203 -12.33 -13.17 -6.17
C TYR A 203 -13.26 -13.48 -5.01
N ALA A 204 -13.76 -14.70 -4.99
CA ALA A 204 -14.43 -15.29 -3.85
C ALA A 204 -13.54 -16.39 -3.25
N TYR A 205 -13.39 -16.39 -1.94
CA TYR A 205 -12.48 -17.26 -1.22
C TYR A 205 -13.25 -18.39 -0.56
N VAL A 206 -12.83 -19.63 -0.84
CA VAL A 206 -13.49 -20.83 -0.33
C VAL A 206 -12.69 -21.39 0.83
N VAL A 207 -13.36 -21.57 1.96
CA VAL A 207 -12.78 -22.09 3.19
C VAL A 207 -13.43 -23.43 3.60
N ASP A 208 -12.69 -24.21 4.37
CA ASP A 208 -13.21 -25.44 4.99
C ASP A 208 -13.87 -25.14 6.36
N GLU A 209 -14.24 -26.22 7.10
CA GLU A 209 -14.86 -26.13 8.42
C GLU A 209 -13.94 -25.52 9.51
N ASP A 210 -12.62 -25.48 9.27
CA ASP A 210 -11.58 -24.91 10.14
C ASP A 210 -11.12 -23.51 9.68
N ASP A 211 -11.88 -22.83 8.79
CA ASP A 211 -11.58 -21.55 8.13
C ASP A 211 -10.29 -21.52 7.30
N LYS A 212 -9.78 -22.69 6.92
CA LYS A 212 -8.61 -22.78 6.06
C LYS A 212 -8.97 -22.54 4.61
N LEU A 213 -8.14 -21.75 3.94
CA LEU A 213 -8.31 -21.45 2.53
C LEU A 213 -8.08 -22.71 1.69
N VAL A 214 -9.15 -23.20 1.03
CA VAL A 214 -9.10 -24.39 0.17
C VAL A 214 -9.26 -24.08 -1.30
N GLY A 215 -9.71 -22.87 -1.66
CA GLY A 215 -9.87 -22.47 -3.04
C GLY A 215 -10.12 -20.99 -3.24
N VAL A 216 -9.88 -20.53 -4.46
CA VAL A 216 -10.16 -19.15 -4.90
C VAL A 216 -10.88 -19.24 -6.24
N PHE A 217 -12.02 -18.59 -6.36
CA PHE A 217 -12.76 -18.45 -7.60
C PHE A 217 -12.77 -17.00 -8.06
N SER A 218 -12.45 -16.76 -9.32
CA SER A 218 -12.82 -15.49 -9.91
C SER A 218 -14.35 -15.42 -10.10
N LEU A 219 -14.93 -14.22 -10.06
CA LEU A 219 -16.35 -14.05 -10.36
C LEU A 219 -16.71 -14.62 -11.75
N ARG A 220 -15.79 -14.52 -12.69
CA ARG A 220 -15.93 -15.09 -14.03
C ARG A 220 -16.05 -16.61 -13.98
N ASP A 221 -15.23 -17.28 -13.19
CA ASP A 221 -15.25 -18.74 -13.09
C ASP A 221 -16.53 -19.23 -12.44
N LEU A 222 -17.03 -18.54 -11.41
CA LEU A 222 -18.33 -18.81 -10.81
C LEU A 222 -19.47 -18.65 -11.82
N MET A 223 -19.48 -17.57 -12.60
CA MET A 223 -20.51 -17.34 -13.63
C MET A 223 -20.49 -18.36 -14.76
N LEU A 224 -19.32 -18.94 -15.07
CA LEU A 224 -19.17 -19.98 -16.10
C LEU A 224 -19.39 -21.40 -15.56
N SER A 225 -19.42 -21.58 -14.26
CA SER A 225 -19.64 -22.86 -13.61
C SER A 225 -21.08 -23.35 -13.80
N LYS A 226 -21.27 -24.65 -13.73
CA LYS A 226 -22.61 -25.23 -13.92
C LYS A 226 -23.45 -25.00 -12.66
N PRO A 227 -24.68 -24.52 -12.81
CA PRO A 227 -25.62 -24.43 -11.69
C PRO A 227 -25.78 -25.77 -10.95
N GLY A 228 -25.93 -25.68 -9.62
CA GLY A 228 -26.10 -26.87 -8.76
C GLY A 228 -24.85 -27.69 -8.51
N THR A 229 -23.68 -27.31 -9.03
CA THR A 229 -22.40 -27.94 -8.69
C THR A 229 -21.94 -27.42 -7.32
N ILE A 230 -21.45 -28.31 -6.47
CA ILE A 230 -20.85 -27.95 -5.17
C ILE A 230 -19.47 -27.33 -5.43
N LEU A 231 -19.13 -26.26 -4.72
CA LEU A 231 -17.86 -25.53 -4.92
C LEU A 231 -16.65 -26.45 -4.80
N ARG A 232 -16.61 -27.31 -3.78
CA ARG A 232 -15.56 -28.31 -3.59
C ARG A 232 -15.30 -29.19 -4.83
N ASP A 233 -16.35 -29.57 -5.56
CA ASP A 233 -16.23 -30.38 -6.76
C ASP A 233 -15.70 -29.64 -7.98
N SER A 234 -15.74 -28.30 -7.92
CA SER A 234 -15.22 -27.37 -8.95
C SER A 234 -13.81 -26.88 -8.65
N LEU A 235 -13.30 -27.08 -7.42
CA LEU A 235 -11.92 -26.78 -7.07
C LEU A 235 -10.98 -27.70 -7.87
N HIS A 236 -10.08 -27.10 -8.60
CA HIS A 236 -9.05 -27.85 -9.31
C HIS A 236 -8.00 -28.32 -8.28
N ASP A 237 -7.37 -29.47 -8.51
CA ASP A 237 -6.24 -30.02 -7.71
C ASP A 237 -4.97 -29.12 -7.81
N GLN A 238 -5.13 -27.80 -7.75
CA GLN A 238 -4.03 -26.84 -7.76
C GLN A 238 -3.86 -26.27 -6.36
N ASP A 239 -2.62 -26.24 -5.90
CA ASP A 239 -2.28 -25.56 -4.65
C ASP A 239 -2.71 -24.09 -4.74
N VAL A 240 -3.45 -23.63 -3.75
CA VAL A 240 -3.87 -22.23 -3.64
C VAL A 240 -2.63 -21.38 -3.39
N ILE A 241 -2.45 -20.34 -4.21
CA ILE A 241 -1.37 -19.39 -4.02
C ILE A 241 -1.84 -18.36 -3.01
N ALA A 242 -1.20 -18.34 -1.85
CA ALA A 242 -1.45 -17.44 -0.75
C ALA A 242 -0.12 -16.95 -0.17
N VAL A 243 -0.15 -15.88 0.60
CA VAL A 243 0.98 -15.37 1.37
C VAL A 243 0.65 -15.43 2.86
N ARG A 244 1.69 -15.51 3.70
CA ARG A 244 1.50 -15.41 5.14
C ARG A 244 1.49 -13.95 5.54
N TYR A 245 0.79 -13.63 6.62
CA TYR A 245 0.66 -12.27 7.14
C TYR A 245 2.02 -11.61 7.48
N ASP A 246 3.08 -12.39 7.76
CA ASP A 246 4.43 -11.92 8.04
C ASP A 246 5.33 -11.81 6.79
N THR A 247 4.77 -11.97 5.60
CA THR A 247 5.47 -11.76 4.32
C THR A 247 5.60 -10.26 4.06
N SER A 248 6.78 -9.78 3.63
CA SER A 248 6.94 -8.36 3.30
C SER A 248 6.03 -7.93 2.14
N SER A 249 5.52 -6.71 2.20
CA SER A 249 4.69 -6.08 1.17
C SER A 249 5.35 -6.12 -0.22
N GLU A 250 6.66 -5.91 -0.32
CA GLU A 250 7.46 -6.06 -1.55
C GLU A 250 7.40 -7.48 -2.15
N GLU A 251 7.45 -8.53 -1.31
CA GLU A 251 7.33 -9.92 -1.79
C GLU A 251 5.91 -10.21 -2.25
N VAL A 252 4.90 -9.64 -1.59
CA VAL A 252 3.48 -9.71 -2.02
C VAL A 252 3.34 -9.07 -3.39
N ALA A 253 3.81 -7.83 -3.55
CA ALA A 253 3.81 -7.08 -4.81
C ALA A 253 4.48 -7.88 -5.95
N ARG A 254 5.65 -8.44 -5.68
CA ARG A 254 6.37 -9.26 -6.66
C ARG A 254 5.60 -10.52 -7.06
N ARG A 255 4.94 -11.19 -6.11
CA ARG A 255 4.12 -12.39 -6.40
C ARG A 255 2.88 -12.02 -7.18
N MET A 256 2.16 -10.97 -6.79
CA MET A 256 0.98 -10.51 -7.51
C MET A 256 1.32 -10.13 -8.95
N SER A 257 2.38 -9.36 -9.15
CA SER A 257 2.89 -9.02 -10.49
C SER A 257 3.31 -10.26 -11.29
N HIS A 258 3.94 -11.26 -10.65
CA HIS A 258 4.38 -12.49 -11.33
C HIS A 258 3.21 -13.35 -11.81
N TYR A 259 2.15 -13.47 -11.01
CA TYR A 259 0.98 -14.28 -11.33
C TYR A 259 -0.13 -13.50 -12.03
N ASN A 260 0.00 -12.16 -12.15
CA ASN A 260 -1.02 -11.23 -12.63
C ASN A 260 -2.32 -11.36 -11.81
N PHE A 261 -2.21 -11.39 -10.50
CA PHE A 261 -3.35 -11.43 -9.60
C PHE A 261 -3.82 -10.01 -9.26
N MET A 262 -5.14 -9.83 -9.15
CA MET A 262 -5.77 -8.57 -8.72
C MET A 262 -5.93 -8.51 -7.19
N ALA A 263 -5.87 -9.66 -6.52
CA ALA A 263 -5.84 -9.74 -5.07
C ALA A 263 -5.10 -11.03 -4.65
N MET A 264 -4.41 -10.98 -3.51
CA MET A 264 -3.61 -12.07 -2.95
C MET A 264 -4.13 -12.44 -1.57
N PRO A 265 -4.61 -13.66 -1.36
CA PRO A 265 -5.06 -14.09 -0.04
C PRO A 265 -3.93 -14.15 0.97
N VAL A 266 -4.19 -13.59 2.14
CA VAL A 266 -3.29 -13.56 3.30
C VAL A 266 -3.76 -14.58 4.32
N VAL A 267 -2.85 -15.46 4.76
CA VAL A 267 -3.17 -16.56 5.66
C VAL A 267 -2.26 -16.59 6.88
N ASP A 268 -2.74 -17.27 7.94
CA ASP A 268 -1.94 -17.56 9.12
C ASP A 268 -1.01 -18.79 8.93
N TYR A 269 -0.32 -19.20 9.98
CA TYR A 269 0.55 -20.39 9.97
C TYR A 269 -0.19 -21.70 9.81
N GLU A 270 -1.47 -21.77 10.14
CA GLU A 270 -2.37 -22.91 10.00
C GLU A 270 -3.06 -22.95 8.63
N GLY A 271 -2.91 -21.89 7.82
CA GLY A 271 -3.53 -21.74 6.51
C GLY A 271 -4.95 -21.17 6.56
N ARG A 272 -5.37 -20.57 7.69
CA ARG A 272 -6.65 -19.87 7.81
C ARG A 272 -6.55 -18.51 7.13
N LEU A 273 -7.59 -18.16 6.40
CA LEU A 273 -7.68 -16.88 5.71
C LEU A 273 -7.84 -15.75 6.72
N LEU A 274 -7.05 -14.71 6.60
CA LEU A 274 -7.10 -13.51 7.45
C LEU A 274 -7.67 -12.31 6.69
N GLY A 275 -7.31 -12.15 5.43
CA GLY A 275 -7.66 -11.02 4.58
C GLY A 275 -7.10 -11.21 3.18
N VAL A 276 -7.09 -10.15 2.41
CA VAL A 276 -6.52 -10.09 1.05
C VAL A 276 -5.74 -8.80 0.87
N ALA A 277 -4.58 -8.86 0.22
CA ALA A 277 -3.89 -7.68 -0.28
C ALA A 277 -4.41 -7.38 -1.69
N THR A 278 -4.79 -6.15 -1.95
CA THR A 278 -5.41 -5.74 -3.22
C THR A 278 -4.38 -5.22 -4.21
N TYR A 279 -4.78 -4.94 -5.44
CA TYR A 279 -3.87 -4.52 -6.51
C TYR A 279 -3.51 -3.03 -6.43
N ASP A 280 -4.41 -2.19 -5.95
CA ASP A 280 -4.26 -0.77 -5.69
C ASP A 280 -3.11 -0.52 -4.72
N ASP A 281 -3.16 -1.08 -3.50
CA ASP A 281 -2.06 -1.01 -2.51
C ASP A 281 -0.72 -1.47 -3.11
N ILE A 282 -0.76 -2.52 -3.91
CA ILE A 282 0.46 -3.04 -4.56
C ILE A 282 1.03 -2.07 -5.59
N LEU A 283 0.19 -1.28 -6.27
CA LEU A 283 0.68 -0.24 -7.17
C LEU A 283 1.46 0.84 -6.41
N ASP A 284 0.93 1.30 -5.29
CA ASP A 284 1.54 2.33 -4.46
C ASP A 284 2.86 1.82 -3.85
N ILE A 285 2.88 0.63 -3.28
CA ILE A 285 4.10 -0.02 -2.80
C ILE A 285 5.17 -0.13 -3.91
N MET A 286 4.78 -0.51 -5.12
CA MET A 286 5.73 -0.61 -6.25
C MET A 286 6.25 0.75 -6.69
N GLN A 287 5.45 1.80 -6.61
CA GLN A 287 5.84 3.17 -6.94
C GLN A 287 6.80 3.72 -5.88
N ASP A 288 6.52 3.48 -4.61
CA ASP A 288 7.36 3.87 -3.48
C ASP A 288 8.72 3.14 -3.51
N GLU A 289 8.73 1.83 -3.73
CA GLU A 289 9.97 1.06 -3.90
C GLU A 289 10.83 1.60 -5.06
N ALA A 290 10.20 1.91 -6.20
CA ALA A 290 10.91 2.47 -7.34
C ALA A 290 11.47 3.87 -7.04
N SER A 291 10.76 4.69 -6.29
CA SER A 291 11.18 6.02 -5.85
C SER A 291 12.30 5.94 -4.83
N ALA A 292 12.17 5.06 -3.83
CA ALA A 292 13.18 4.78 -2.81
C ALA A 292 14.52 4.31 -3.42
N ASP A 293 14.46 3.43 -4.43
CA ASP A 293 15.63 2.99 -5.18
C ASP A 293 16.36 4.16 -5.89
N LEU A 294 15.60 5.10 -6.45
CA LEU A 294 16.17 6.29 -7.10
C LEU A 294 16.85 7.23 -6.09
N LEU A 295 16.20 7.49 -4.94
CA LEU A 295 16.76 8.31 -3.86
C LEU A 295 18.01 7.67 -3.25
N GLY A 296 18.00 6.35 -3.06
CA GLY A 296 19.14 5.57 -2.58
C GLY A 296 20.37 5.69 -3.48
N MET A 297 20.22 5.89 -4.81
CA MET A 297 21.35 6.12 -5.73
C MET A 297 22.15 7.38 -5.43
N VAL A 298 21.53 8.40 -4.90
CA VAL A 298 22.15 9.69 -4.60
C VAL A 298 22.48 9.86 -3.12
N GLY A 299 22.11 8.86 -2.29
CA GLY A 299 22.33 8.87 -0.84
C GLY A 299 21.39 9.82 -0.11
N ALA A 300 20.20 10.06 -0.66
CA ALA A 300 19.07 10.66 0.02
C ALA A 300 18.33 9.58 0.85
N GLY A 301 17.54 9.99 1.83
CA GLY A 301 16.64 9.09 2.57
C GLY A 301 15.60 8.49 1.63
N GLN A 302 15.19 7.27 1.89
CA GLN A 302 14.15 6.61 1.10
C GLN A 302 12.79 7.29 1.31
N ASP A 303 12.54 7.72 2.56
CA ASP A 303 11.30 8.37 3.00
C ASP A 303 11.42 9.91 3.04
N GLU A 304 12.45 10.49 2.38
CA GLU A 304 12.70 11.93 2.41
C GLU A 304 11.81 12.67 1.42
N THR A 305 10.92 13.52 1.93
CA THR A 305 10.01 14.38 1.15
C THR A 305 10.50 15.81 1.07
N VAL A 306 9.79 16.68 0.32
CA VAL A 306 10.10 18.12 0.22
C VAL A 306 9.85 18.84 1.56
N ASP A 307 8.92 18.30 2.37
CA ASP A 307 8.50 18.88 3.65
C ASP A 307 9.33 18.38 4.84
N THR A 308 10.21 17.40 4.63
CA THR A 308 11.13 16.90 5.66
C THR A 308 11.96 18.03 6.27
N PRO A 309 12.00 18.19 7.61
CA PRO A 309 12.75 19.24 8.28
C PRO A 309 14.24 19.22 7.89
N TRP A 310 14.80 20.38 7.55
CA TRP A 310 16.19 20.49 7.04
C TRP A 310 17.27 19.86 7.93
N LEU A 311 17.06 19.80 9.25
CA LEU A 311 17.98 19.18 10.19
C LEU A 311 17.98 17.67 10.05
N GLU A 312 16.83 17.08 9.82
CA GLU A 312 16.63 15.65 9.59
C GLU A 312 17.24 15.23 8.25
N SER A 313 16.94 15.95 7.17
CA SER A 313 17.58 15.77 5.86
C SER A 313 19.11 15.77 5.95
N VAL A 314 19.68 16.70 6.77
CA VAL A 314 21.13 16.74 6.98
C VAL A 314 21.63 15.49 7.69
N GLN A 315 20.92 14.99 8.70
CA GLN A 315 21.33 13.80 9.44
C GLN A 315 21.31 12.54 8.57
N ILE A 316 20.30 12.41 7.74
CA ILE A 316 20.12 11.29 6.79
C ILE A 316 21.25 11.30 5.76
N ARG A 317 21.55 12.45 5.15
CA ARG A 317 22.56 12.58 4.07
C ARG A 317 24.00 12.62 4.57
N LEU A 318 24.25 13.00 5.82
CA LEU A 318 25.59 13.22 6.36
C LEU A 318 26.52 11.98 6.28
N PRO A 319 26.08 10.75 6.61
CA PRO A 319 26.92 9.55 6.50
C PRO A 319 27.42 9.33 5.07
N TRP A 320 26.56 9.49 4.08
CA TRP A 320 26.93 9.38 2.66
C TRP A 320 27.90 10.47 2.23
N LEU A 321 27.68 11.71 2.65
CA LEU A 321 28.59 12.83 2.38
C LEU A 321 29.98 12.60 2.98
N ILE A 322 30.08 12.00 4.19
CA ILE A 322 31.36 11.65 4.81
C ILE A 322 32.08 10.58 4.00
N VAL A 323 31.40 9.54 3.53
CA VAL A 323 31.99 8.52 2.65
C VAL A 323 32.53 9.14 1.37
N ASN A 324 31.74 10.04 0.74
CA ASN A 324 32.17 10.76 -0.46
C ASN A 324 33.37 11.69 -0.18
N MET A 325 33.43 12.33 0.98
CA MET A 325 34.55 13.16 1.36
C MET A 325 35.83 12.33 1.54
N VAL A 326 35.75 11.16 2.17
CA VAL A 326 36.90 10.26 2.34
C VAL A 326 37.41 9.74 0.99
N THR A 327 36.53 9.32 0.09
CA THR A 327 36.92 8.87 -1.25
C THR A 327 37.52 9.99 -2.09
N SER A 328 36.99 11.22 -1.97
CA SER A 328 37.55 12.42 -2.60
C SER A 328 38.94 12.76 -2.04
N MET A 329 39.14 12.63 -0.73
CA MET A 329 40.44 12.82 -0.09
C MET A 329 41.48 11.80 -0.56
N MET A 330 41.10 10.53 -0.74
CA MET A 330 41.98 9.52 -1.33
C MET A 330 42.39 9.90 -2.78
N SER A 331 41.45 10.37 -3.58
CA SER A 331 41.73 10.84 -4.94
C SER A 331 42.66 12.05 -4.93
N ALA A 332 42.42 13.02 -4.05
CA ALA A 332 43.30 14.18 -3.89
C ALA A 332 44.72 13.79 -3.44
N PHE A 333 44.85 12.79 -2.55
CA PHE A 333 46.16 12.27 -2.13
C PHE A 333 46.97 11.67 -3.30
N VAL A 334 46.30 10.93 -4.20
CA VAL A 334 46.93 10.41 -5.40
C VAL A 334 47.44 11.56 -6.29
N VAL A 335 46.62 12.58 -6.50
CA VAL A 335 47.00 13.78 -7.29
C VAL A 335 48.21 14.48 -6.64
N TYR A 336 48.23 14.61 -5.30
CA TYR A 336 49.36 15.16 -4.58
C TYR A 336 50.68 14.37 -4.78
N MET A 337 50.63 13.04 -4.77
CA MET A 337 51.81 12.19 -5.02
C MET A 337 52.43 12.43 -6.42
N PHE A 338 51.65 12.87 -7.41
CA PHE A 338 52.07 13.12 -8.77
C PHE A 338 52.23 14.61 -9.09
N GLU A 339 52.28 15.50 -8.09
CA GLU A 339 52.33 16.94 -8.26
C GLU A 339 53.49 17.36 -9.17
N GLY A 340 54.68 16.80 -8.99
CA GLY A 340 55.87 17.12 -9.82
C GLY A 340 55.72 16.76 -11.30
N SER A 341 54.98 15.68 -11.60
CA SER A 341 54.69 15.30 -12.99
C SER A 341 53.63 16.20 -13.62
N ILE A 342 52.66 16.59 -12.84
CA ILE A 342 51.57 17.50 -13.27
C ILE A 342 52.14 18.91 -13.52
N ALA A 343 52.98 19.41 -12.63
CA ALA A 343 53.65 20.73 -12.81
C ALA A 343 54.54 20.77 -14.04
N GLY A 344 55.16 19.64 -14.42
CA GLY A 344 55.97 19.54 -15.64
C GLY A 344 55.17 19.51 -16.94
N MET A 345 53.88 19.19 -16.90
CA MET A 345 53.01 19.08 -18.09
C MET A 345 51.63 19.75 -17.83
N ALA A 346 51.54 21.03 -18.16
CA ALA A 346 50.29 21.80 -17.97
C ALA A 346 49.04 21.17 -18.64
N LEU A 347 49.25 20.39 -19.71
CA LEU A 347 48.20 19.65 -20.42
C LEU A 347 47.50 18.62 -19.50
N LEU A 348 48.22 17.99 -18.57
CA LEU A 348 47.63 17.03 -17.64
C LEU A 348 46.63 17.73 -16.69
N ALA A 349 46.99 18.92 -16.23
CA ALA A 349 46.08 19.70 -15.37
C ALA A 349 44.76 20.09 -16.06
N VAL A 350 44.83 20.35 -17.37
CA VAL A 350 43.63 20.65 -18.21
C VAL A 350 42.78 19.40 -18.45
N LEU A 351 43.39 18.24 -18.62
CA LEU A 351 42.66 16.98 -18.91
C LEU A 351 42.07 16.31 -17.66
N MET A 352 42.64 16.55 -16.47
CA MET A 352 42.17 15.92 -15.23
C MET A 352 40.67 16.11 -14.98
N PRO A 353 40.07 17.32 -15.01
CA PRO A 353 38.64 17.51 -14.82
C PRO A 353 37.79 16.76 -15.85
N MET A 354 38.25 16.69 -17.11
CA MET A 354 37.56 16.00 -18.20
C MET A 354 37.51 14.49 -17.95
N VAL A 355 38.64 13.88 -17.55
CA VAL A 355 38.71 12.45 -17.26
C VAL A 355 37.89 12.11 -16.02
N ALA A 356 37.99 12.94 -14.97
CA ALA A 356 37.21 12.75 -13.73
C ALA A 356 35.68 12.81 -13.98
N ASN A 357 35.24 13.77 -14.80
CA ASN A 357 33.84 13.91 -15.18
C ASN A 357 33.35 12.69 -15.99
N GLN A 358 34.13 12.24 -16.95
CA GLN A 358 33.79 11.04 -17.75
C GLN A 358 33.75 9.77 -16.90
N ALA A 359 34.69 9.59 -15.96
CA ALA A 359 34.68 8.47 -15.03
C ALA A 359 33.46 8.48 -14.12
N GLY A 360 33.06 9.67 -13.60
CA GLY A 360 31.85 9.86 -12.81
C GLY A 360 30.59 9.52 -13.60
N ASN A 361 30.45 10.07 -14.81
CA ASN A 361 29.27 9.78 -15.66
C ASN A 361 29.17 8.29 -16.01
N THR A 362 30.30 7.64 -16.34
CA THR A 362 30.32 6.20 -16.64
C THR A 362 29.92 5.38 -15.41
N GLY A 363 30.40 5.77 -14.23
CA GLY A 363 30.02 5.12 -12.96
C GLY A 363 28.52 5.23 -12.67
N GLN A 364 27.94 6.42 -12.82
CA GLN A 364 26.50 6.63 -12.64
C GLN A 364 25.66 5.84 -13.63
N GLN A 365 26.07 5.81 -14.91
CA GLN A 365 25.37 5.03 -15.94
C GLN A 365 25.41 3.52 -15.63
N ALA A 366 26.55 3.00 -15.19
CA ALA A 366 26.69 1.60 -14.80
C ALA A 366 25.84 1.26 -13.56
N LEU A 367 25.82 2.17 -12.58
CA LEU A 367 25.00 2.03 -11.38
C LEU A 367 23.49 1.99 -11.72
N ALA A 368 23.01 2.91 -12.56
CA ALA A 368 21.61 2.95 -12.98
C ALA A 368 21.17 1.66 -13.68
N VAL A 369 22.02 1.08 -14.55
CA VAL A 369 21.74 -0.21 -15.20
C VAL A 369 21.68 -1.34 -14.16
N MET A 370 22.57 -1.31 -13.18
CA MET A 370 22.67 -2.34 -12.14
C MET A 370 21.44 -2.34 -11.21
N ILE A 371 20.99 -1.15 -10.77
CA ILE A 371 19.80 -0.98 -9.94
C ILE A 371 18.56 -1.46 -10.70
N ARG A 372 18.39 -1.05 -11.95
CA ARG A 372 17.29 -1.55 -12.79
C ARG A 372 17.28 -3.08 -12.87
N GLN A 373 18.44 -3.71 -12.94
CA GLN A 373 18.53 -5.17 -13.02
C GLN A 373 18.24 -5.84 -11.67
N LEU A 374 18.58 -5.20 -10.54
CA LEU A 374 18.23 -5.65 -9.20
C LEU A 374 16.72 -5.61 -8.95
N ALA A 375 16.07 -4.53 -9.40
CA ALA A 375 14.61 -4.37 -9.27
C ALA A 375 13.81 -5.37 -10.15
N THR A 376 14.37 -5.85 -11.28
CA THR A 376 13.62 -6.68 -12.24
C THR A 376 13.93 -8.17 -12.18
N GLU A 377 15.06 -8.60 -11.63
CA GLU A 377 15.49 -10.01 -11.64
C GLU A 377 16.01 -10.47 -10.27
N LYS A 378 15.73 -11.73 -9.90
CA LYS A 378 16.42 -12.39 -8.77
C LYS A 378 17.93 -12.42 -9.05
N PHE A 379 18.66 -11.58 -8.34
CA PHE A 379 20.09 -11.40 -8.55
C PHE A 379 20.88 -12.60 -7.99
N ASP A 380 21.44 -13.44 -8.88
CA ASP A 380 22.41 -14.47 -8.47
C ASP A 380 23.76 -13.80 -8.17
N ARG A 381 24.22 -13.91 -6.92
CA ARG A 381 25.55 -13.38 -6.46
C ARG A 381 26.70 -13.75 -7.38
N LYS A 382 26.61 -14.89 -8.10
CA LYS A 382 27.62 -15.29 -9.08
C LYS A 382 27.59 -14.45 -10.34
N ARG A 383 26.40 -14.05 -10.82
CA ARG A 383 26.26 -13.14 -11.98
C ARG A 383 26.74 -11.74 -11.64
N ALA A 384 26.47 -11.24 -10.41
CA ALA A 384 27.01 -9.97 -9.93
C ALA A 384 28.55 -9.90 -10.01
N TRP A 385 29.21 -10.94 -9.49
CA TRP A 385 30.67 -11.02 -9.52
C TRP A 385 31.23 -11.08 -10.94
N ILE A 386 30.56 -11.77 -11.84
CA ILE A 386 30.93 -11.86 -13.25
C ILE A 386 30.80 -10.51 -13.94
N ALA A 387 29.71 -9.78 -13.71
CA ALA A 387 29.46 -8.45 -14.28
C ALA A 387 30.51 -7.41 -13.82
N VAL A 388 30.96 -7.50 -12.57
CA VAL A 388 31.99 -6.60 -12.02
C VAL A 388 33.41 -6.98 -12.47
N THR A 389 33.67 -8.27 -12.73
CA THR A 389 35.05 -8.77 -12.99
C THR A 389 35.37 -8.99 -14.47
N LEU A 390 34.38 -9.07 -15.35
CA LEU A 390 34.63 -9.18 -16.78
C LEU A 390 34.58 -7.78 -17.43
N PRO A 391 35.73 -7.22 -17.89
CA PRO A 391 35.74 -5.99 -18.65
C PRO A 391 35.30 -6.29 -20.10
N GLY A 392 34.01 -6.10 -20.37
CA GLY A 392 33.48 -6.45 -21.69
C GLY A 392 32.07 -5.94 -21.94
N TRP A 393 31.78 -4.72 -21.45
CA TRP A 393 30.61 -3.94 -21.89
C TRP A 393 31.05 -2.55 -22.30
#